data_9a9857c83801ec3b1ccfe5b6b2d7d09a
#
_entry.id   9a9857c83801ec3b1ccfe5b6b2d7d09a
#
_cell.length_a   1.000
_cell.length_b   1.000
_cell.length_c   1.000
_cell.angle_alpha   90.00
_cell.angle_beta   90.00
_cell.angle_gamma   90.00
#
_symmetry.space_group_name_H-M   'P 1'
#
loop_
_entity.id
_entity.type
_entity.pdbx_description
1 polymer ?
#
loop_
_entity_poly.entity_id
_entity_poly.type
_entity_poly.pdbx_seq_one_letter_code
_entity_poly.pdbx_strand_id
1 'polypeptide(L)'
;MSKLAKDVMTPEPQCCSPETTLNEVANLMVEADCGEIPVVDGSNRLIGVVTDRDIVCRIVAKGKNPSAVAAQEAMTQPVVAVTPDTSLDEVVAVMEENQIRRVPVVDANGSCCGIIAQADVAMVARESEVGEMVREVSRDSMSAGPNGRA
;
A
#
# COMPACT_ATOMS: atom_id res chain seq x y z
N MET A 1 12.80 14.35 11.08
CA MET A 1 12.80 14.78 9.68
C MET A 1 11.77 15.89 9.48
N SER A 2 12.13 16.92 8.74
CA SER A 2 11.23 18.07 8.53
C SER A 2 10.31 17.92 7.32
N LYS A 3 10.39 16.79 6.61
CA LYS A 3 9.54 16.54 5.44
C LYS A 3 8.16 16.05 5.83
N LEU A 4 7.20 16.33 4.95
CA LEU A 4 5.82 15.87 5.11
C LEU A 4 5.53 14.78 4.08
N ALA A 5 4.43 14.05 4.29
CA ALA A 5 4.00 13.00 3.37
C ALA A 5 3.95 13.48 1.92
N LYS A 6 3.39 14.68 1.70
CA LYS A 6 3.28 15.25 0.34
C LYS A 6 4.61 15.49 -0.35
N ASP A 7 5.70 15.63 0.43
CA ASP A 7 7.02 15.91 -0.12
C ASP A 7 7.70 14.66 -0.68
N VAL A 8 7.28 13.48 -0.23
CA VAL A 8 7.94 12.22 -0.60
C VAL A 8 7.03 11.24 -1.33
N MET A 9 5.71 11.46 -1.30
CA MET A 9 4.77 10.55 -1.95
C MET A 9 4.89 10.56 -3.47
N THR A 10 4.52 9.43 -4.08
CA THR A 10 4.24 9.40 -5.52
C THR A 10 2.83 9.95 -5.67
N PRO A 11 2.66 11.09 -6.37
CA PRO A 11 1.32 11.70 -6.51
C PRO A 11 0.50 10.98 -7.57
N GLU A 12 -0.82 11.15 -7.47
CA GLU A 12 -1.78 10.63 -8.44
C GLU A 12 -1.55 9.16 -8.79
N PRO A 13 -1.57 8.24 -7.80
CA PRO A 13 -1.31 6.83 -8.07
C PRO A 13 -2.39 6.23 -8.94
N GLN A 14 -2.04 5.18 -9.70
CA GLN A 14 -3.03 4.40 -10.41
C GLN A 14 -3.96 3.76 -9.40
N CYS A 15 -5.27 3.94 -9.59
CA CYS A 15 -6.30 3.37 -8.73
C CYS A 15 -7.24 2.49 -9.53
N CYS A 16 -7.99 1.64 -8.84
CA CYS A 16 -9.01 0.82 -9.49
C CYS A 16 -10.32 0.95 -8.72
N SER A 17 -11.40 0.43 -9.31
CA SER A 17 -12.70 0.35 -8.65
C SER A 17 -12.86 -1.02 -8.00
N PRO A 18 -13.84 -1.21 -7.10
CA PRO A 18 -14.12 -2.52 -6.52
C PRO A 18 -14.44 -3.60 -7.56
N GLU A 19 -14.97 -3.20 -8.71
CA GLU A 19 -15.39 -4.12 -9.77
C GLU A 19 -14.30 -4.42 -10.79
N THR A 20 -13.15 -3.73 -10.74
CA THR A 20 -12.03 -3.96 -11.66
C THR A 20 -11.52 -5.39 -11.46
N THR A 21 -11.31 -6.14 -12.56
CA THR A 21 -10.79 -7.51 -12.45
C THR A 21 -9.35 -7.48 -11.95
N LEU A 22 -8.95 -8.54 -11.27
CA LEU A 22 -7.60 -8.61 -10.73
C LEU A 22 -6.54 -8.71 -11.82
N ASN A 23 -6.91 -9.21 -13.00
CA ASN A 23 -6.01 -9.20 -14.14
C ASN A 23 -5.71 -7.75 -14.57
N GLU A 24 -6.73 -6.90 -14.59
CA GLU A 24 -6.55 -5.47 -14.88
C GLU A 24 -5.73 -4.77 -13.79
N VAL A 25 -5.97 -5.13 -12.53
CA VAL A 25 -5.18 -4.60 -11.40
C VAL A 25 -3.72 -4.97 -11.58
N ALA A 26 -3.43 -6.22 -11.94
CA ALA A 26 -2.06 -6.67 -12.18
C ALA A 26 -1.41 -5.89 -13.33
N ASN A 27 -2.16 -5.59 -14.38
CA ASN A 27 -1.65 -4.76 -15.48
C ASN A 27 -1.33 -3.34 -15.03
N LEU A 28 -2.14 -2.77 -14.14
CA LEU A 28 -1.86 -1.46 -13.55
C LEU A 28 -0.56 -1.48 -12.75
N MET A 29 -0.30 -2.57 -12.03
CA MET A 29 0.96 -2.75 -11.30
C MET A 29 2.16 -2.78 -12.23
N VAL A 30 2.02 -3.47 -13.37
CA VAL A 30 3.08 -3.52 -14.38
C VAL A 30 3.33 -2.12 -14.97
N GLU A 31 2.27 -1.42 -15.35
CA GLU A 31 2.38 -0.09 -15.95
C GLU A 31 2.99 0.94 -15.00
N ALA A 32 2.61 0.89 -13.73
CA ALA A 32 3.08 1.84 -12.72
C ALA A 32 4.36 1.38 -12.01
N ASP A 33 4.83 0.17 -12.30
CA ASP A 33 5.99 -0.44 -11.65
C ASP A 33 5.84 -0.41 -10.13
N CYS A 34 4.71 -0.90 -9.65
CA CYS A 34 4.41 -0.90 -8.21
C CYS A 34 3.70 -2.20 -7.80
N GLY A 35 3.68 -2.45 -6.51
CA GLY A 35 3.07 -3.66 -5.95
C GLY A 35 1.80 -3.42 -5.16
N GLU A 36 1.22 -2.22 -5.23
CA GLU A 36 -0.02 -1.90 -4.52
C GLU A 36 -0.87 -0.94 -5.35
N ILE A 37 -2.14 -1.27 -5.51
CA ILE A 37 -3.10 -0.43 -6.22
C ILE A 37 -4.22 -0.07 -5.24
N PRO A 38 -4.44 1.24 -4.98
CA PRO A 38 -5.58 1.67 -4.17
C PRO A 38 -6.91 1.37 -4.87
N VAL A 39 -7.89 0.98 -4.08
CA VAL A 39 -9.27 0.76 -4.55
C VAL A 39 -10.10 1.93 -4.08
N VAL A 40 -10.78 2.59 -5.02
CA VAL A 40 -11.61 3.76 -4.72
C VAL A 40 -13.04 3.52 -5.15
N ASP A 41 -13.98 4.17 -4.45
CA ASP A 41 -15.41 4.07 -4.79
C ASP A 41 -15.79 5.09 -5.87
N GLY A 42 -17.10 5.17 -6.20
CA GLY A 42 -17.60 6.07 -7.22
C GLY A 42 -17.39 7.56 -6.91
N SER A 43 -17.11 7.91 -5.65
CA SER A 43 -16.79 9.28 -5.21
C SER A 43 -15.29 9.50 -5.07
N ASN A 44 -14.49 8.59 -5.58
CA ASN A 44 -13.02 8.62 -5.52
C ASN A 44 -12.46 8.50 -4.09
N ARG A 45 -13.24 7.96 -3.16
CA ARG A 45 -12.77 7.72 -1.80
C ARG A 45 -12.03 6.40 -1.72
N LEU A 46 -10.93 6.40 -0.98
CA LEU A 46 -10.14 5.20 -0.74
C LEU A 46 -10.91 4.24 0.16
N ILE A 47 -11.16 3.02 -0.31
CA ILE A 47 -11.91 2.00 0.43
C ILE A 47 -11.11 0.73 0.71
N GLY A 48 -10.00 0.53 0.02
CA GLY A 48 -9.16 -0.64 0.22
C GLY A 48 -7.89 -0.52 -0.59
N VAL A 49 -7.03 -1.51 -0.46
CA VAL A 49 -5.82 -1.63 -1.28
C VAL A 49 -5.66 -3.08 -1.71
N VAL A 50 -5.12 -3.29 -2.90
CA VAL A 50 -4.76 -4.62 -3.39
C VAL A 50 -3.26 -4.63 -3.61
N THR A 51 -2.57 -5.59 -2.98
CA THR A 51 -1.15 -5.78 -3.18
C THR A 51 -0.90 -6.97 -4.11
N ASP A 52 0.30 -7.06 -4.66
CA ASP A 52 0.73 -8.21 -5.44
C ASP A 52 0.62 -9.50 -4.61
N ARG A 53 0.96 -9.42 -3.33
CA ARG A 53 0.83 -10.57 -2.43
C ARG A 53 -0.64 -10.99 -2.24
N ASP A 54 -1.56 -10.03 -2.14
CA ASP A 54 -3.00 -10.33 -2.05
C ASP A 54 -3.46 -11.17 -3.24
N ILE A 55 -3.04 -10.80 -4.44
CA ILE A 55 -3.40 -11.52 -5.66
C ILE A 55 -2.85 -12.94 -5.63
N VAL A 56 -1.58 -13.09 -5.28
CA VAL A 56 -0.94 -14.41 -5.24
C VAL A 56 -1.56 -15.28 -4.16
N CYS A 57 -1.68 -14.77 -2.93
CA CYS A 57 -2.07 -15.58 -1.78
C CYS A 57 -3.57 -15.82 -1.67
N ARG A 58 -4.38 -14.85 -2.06
CA ARG A 58 -5.84 -14.95 -1.90
C ARG A 58 -6.55 -15.46 -3.14
N ILE A 59 -5.93 -15.31 -4.31
CA ILE A 59 -6.58 -15.64 -5.58
C ILE A 59 -5.86 -16.77 -6.30
N VAL A 60 -4.62 -16.59 -6.69
CA VAL A 60 -3.85 -17.59 -7.44
C VAL A 60 -3.69 -18.88 -6.63
N ALA A 61 -3.28 -18.76 -5.36
CA ALA A 61 -3.08 -19.93 -4.48
C ALA A 61 -4.37 -20.68 -4.19
N LYS A 62 -5.53 -20.02 -4.32
CA LYS A 62 -6.84 -20.65 -4.11
C LYS A 62 -7.42 -21.22 -5.40
N GLY A 63 -6.68 -21.20 -6.49
CA GLY A 63 -7.12 -21.72 -7.77
C GLY A 63 -8.15 -20.86 -8.50
N LYS A 64 -8.33 -19.61 -8.08
CA LYS A 64 -9.27 -18.69 -8.73
C LYS A 64 -8.61 -18.02 -9.94
N ASN A 65 -9.43 -17.70 -10.94
CA ASN A 65 -8.97 -17.04 -12.15
C ASN A 65 -9.00 -15.51 -11.95
N PRO A 66 -7.84 -14.82 -11.95
CA PRO A 66 -7.81 -13.36 -11.77
C PRO A 66 -8.65 -12.58 -12.78
N SER A 67 -8.87 -13.12 -13.97
CA SER A 67 -9.68 -12.46 -14.99
C SER A 67 -11.18 -12.51 -14.70
N ALA A 68 -11.60 -13.35 -13.74
CA ALA A 68 -13.00 -13.54 -13.38
C ALA A 68 -13.32 -13.03 -11.96
N VAL A 69 -12.34 -12.48 -11.26
CA VAL A 69 -12.48 -12.06 -9.86
C VAL A 69 -12.25 -10.55 -9.76
N ALA A 70 -13.11 -9.86 -9.01
CA ALA A 70 -13.03 -8.41 -8.85
C ALA A 70 -12.07 -8.02 -7.72
N ALA A 71 -11.55 -6.79 -7.80
CA ALA A 71 -10.61 -6.25 -6.80
C ALA A 71 -11.15 -6.34 -5.37
N GLN A 72 -12.44 -6.09 -5.17
CA GLN A 72 -13.04 -6.13 -3.84
C GLN A 72 -12.91 -7.50 -3.15
N GLU A 73 -12.72 -8.57 -3.91
CA GLU A 73 -12.57 -9.91 -3.35
C GLU A 73 -11.17 -10.18 -2.81
N ALA A 74 -10.18 -9.39 -3.22
CA ALA A 74 -8.80 -9.55 -2.78
C ALA A 74 -8.30 -8.40 -1.93
N MET A 75 -9.00 -7.26 -1.91
CA MET A 75 -8.50 -6.06 -1.23
C MET A 75 -8.43 -6.22 0.28
N THR A 76 -7.50 -5.49 0.87
CA THR A 76 -7.34 -5.39 2.33
C THR A 76 -8.13 -4.21 2.85
N GLN A 77 -8.91 -4.44 3.91
CA GLN A 77 -9.71 -3.45 4.62
C GLN A 77 -9.63 -3.73 6.13
N PRO A 78 -9.76 -2.70 7.00
CA PRO A 78 -9.78 -1.28 6.68
C PRO A 78 -8.44 -0.78 6.17
N VAL A 79 -8.45 0.37 5.49
CA VAL A 79 -7.23 0.94 4.95
C VAL A 79 -6.54 1.79 6.01
N VAL A 80 -5.24 1.56 6.17
CA VAL A 80 -4.38 2.44 6.96
C VAL A 80 -3.86 3.51 6.00
N ALA A 81 -4.11 4.78 6.29
CA ALA A 81 -3.74 5.88 5.43
C ALA A 81 -3.23 7.07 6.24
N VAL A 82 -2.51 7.97 5.59
CA VAL A 82 -2.04 9.22 6.18
C VAL A 82 -2.53 10.40 5.34
N THR A 83 -2.34 11.62 5.81
CA THR A 83 -2.72 12.82 5.07
C THR A 83 -1.48 13.50 4.47
N PRO A 84 -1.65 14.41 3.51
CA PRO A 84 -0.51 15.11 2.90
C PRO A 84 0.37 15.86 3.92
N ASP A 85 -0.22 16.34 4.98
CA ASP A 85 0.48 17.12 6.01
C ASP A 85 1.00 16.28 7.18
N THR A 86 0.83 14.97 7.13
CA THR A 86 1.41 14.06 8.12
C THR A 86 2.94 14.14 8.01
N SER A 87 3.62 14.30 9.14
CA SER A 87 5.07 14.35 9.15
C SER A 87 5.65 13.00 8.71
N LEU A 88 6.82 13.03 8.10
CA LEU A 88 7.46 11.80 7.66
C LEU A 88 7.77 10.87 8.85
N ASP A 89 8.08 11.43 10.01
CA ASP A 89 8.28 10.63 11.22
C ASP A 89 7.01 9.87 11.61
N GLU A 90 5.84 10.51 11.50
CA GLU A 90 4.57 9.85 11.76
C GLU A 90 4.23 8.83 10.68
N VAL A 91 4.58 9.10 9.42
CA VAL A 91 4.39 8.13 8.33
C VAL A 91 5.17 6.85 8.65
N VAL A 92 6.44 7.00 9.05
CA VAL A 92 7.29 5.87 9.42
C VAL A 92 6.68 5.10 10.60
N ALA A 93 6.21 5.82 11.63
CA ALA A 93 5.58 5.20 12.79
C ALA A 93 4.34 4.39 12.40
N VAL A 94 3.50 4.92 11.50
CA VAL A 94 2.33 4.21 11.01
C VAL A 94 2.73 2.93 10.28
N MET A 95 3.76 3.00 9.44
CA MET A 95 4.26 1.82 8.73
C MET A 95 4.80 0.77 9.70
N GLU A 96 5.54 1.20 10.72
CA GLU A 96 6.11 0.30 11.72
C GLU A 96 5.03 -0.35 12.58
N GLU A 97 4.08 0.44 13.06
CA GLU A 97 2.99 -0.05 13.91
C GLU A 97 2.08 -1.04 13.21
N ASN A 98 1.85 -0.84 11.91
CA ASN A 98 0.96 -1.68 11.13
C ASN A 98 1.72 -2.73 10.30
N GLN A 99 3.05 -2.69 10.35
CA GLN A 99 3.93 -3.62 9.63
C GLN A 99 3.61 -3.68 8.14
N ILE A 100 3.46 -2.50 7.55
CA ILE A 100 3.15 -2.33 6.12
C ILE A 100 4.31 -1.62 5.42
N ARG A 101 4.53 -1.96 4.17
CA ARG A 101 5.63 -1.43 3.35
C ARG A 101 5.21 -0.25 2.49
N ARG A 102 3.92 0.02 2.41
CA ARG A 102 3.35 1.11 1.64
C ARG A 102 2.16 1.67 2.38
N VAL A 103 1.93 2.96 2.24
CA VAL A 103 0.78 3.61 2.87
C VAL A 103 0.19 4.63 1.90
N PRO A 104 -1.13 4.59 1.67
CA PRO A 104 -1.79 5.60 0.85
C PRO A 104 -1.89 6.93 1.58
N VAL A 105 -1.92 7.99 0.79
CA VAL A 105 -2.13 9.36 1.29
C VAL A 105 -3.50 9.82 0.81
N VAL A 106 -4.34 10.26 1.73
CA VAL A 106 -5.70 10.74 1.42
C VAL A 106 -5.84 12.22 1.76
N ASP A 107 -6.58 12.94 0.94
CA ASP A 107 -6.86 14.36 1.17
C ASP A 107 -8.06 14.52 2.12
N ALA A 108 -8.49 15.76 2.33
CA ALA A 108 -9.60 16.09 3.23
C ALA A 108 -10.93 15.44 2.82
N ASN A 109 -11.08 15.07 1.56
CA ASN A 109 -12.28 14.43 1.02
C ASN A 109 -12.22 12.91 1.10
N GLY A 110 -11.10 12.35 1.57
CA GLY A 110 -10.90 10.91 1.60
C GLY A 110 -10.41 10.34 0.27
N SER A 111 -10.08 11.20 -0.70
CA SER A 111 -9.59 10.78 -2.00
C SER A 111 -8.10 10.44 -1.93
N CYS A 112 -7.70 9.38 -2.63
CA CYS A 112 -6.32 8.96 -2.66
C CYS A 112 -5.51 9.90 -3.57
N CYS A 113 -4.64 10.71 -2.97
CA CYS A 113 -3.83 11.67 -3.70
C CYS A 113 -2.36 11.27 -3.83
N GLY A 114 -1.95 10.21 -3.16
CA GLY A 114 -0.57 9.76 -3.23
C GLY A 114 -0.39 8.40 -2.59
N ILE A 115 0.82 7.87 -2.73
CA ILE A 115 1.23 6.64 -2.05
C ILE A 115 2.70 6.78 -1.64
N ILE A 116 3.04 6.26 -0.47
CA ILE A 116 4.41 6.28 0.04
C ILE A 116 4.85 4.84 0.26
N ALA A 117 5.97 4.47 -0.37
CA ALA A 117 6.58 3.18 -0.17
C ALA A 117 7.79 3.29 0.77
N GLN A 118 8.17 2.17 1.35
CA GLN A 118 9.40 2.06 2.14
C GLN A 118 10.60 2.62 1.37
N ALA A 119 10.66 2.36 0.06
CA ALA A 119 11.72 2.86 -0.79
C ALA A 119 11.76 4.40 -0.85
N ASP A 120 10.59 5.04 -0.84
CA ASP A 120 10.51 6.52 -0.86
C ASP A 120 11.11 7.11 0.42
N VAL A 121 10.83 6.48 1.54
CA VAL A 121 11.40 6.89 2.83
C VAL A 121 12.92 6.71 2.82
N ALA A 122 13.38 5.58 2.26
CA ALA A 122 14.81 5.26 2.22
C ALA A 122 15.63 6.30 1.47
N MET A 123 15.03 7.00 0.52
CA MET A 123 15.73 8.02 -0.26
C MET A 123 15.99 9.32 0.51
N VAL A 124 15.29 9.57 1.60
CA VAL A 124 15.37 10.85 2.33
C VAL A 124 15.69 10.70 3.81
N ALA A 125 15.53 9.51 4.39
CA ALA A 125 15.78 9.28 5.81
C ALA A 125 17.25 8.90 6.06
N ARG A 126 17.69 9.04 7.33
CA ARG A 126 19.02 8.61 7.73
C ARG A 126 19.09 7.08 7.73
N GLU A 127 20.30 6.54 7.50
CA GLU A 127 20.50 5.09 7.44
C GLU A 127 19.99 4.35 8.68
N SER A 128 20.22 4.90 9.86
CA SER A 128 19.75 4.27 11.11
C SER A 128 18.23 4.22 11.18
N GLU A 129 17.56 5.26 10.69
CA GLU A 129 16.09 5.31 10.65
C GLU A 129 15.53 4.31 9.64
N VAL A 130 16.20 4.17 8.50
CA VAL A 130 15.80 3.22 7.46
C VAL A 130 15.96 1.79 7.98
N GLY A 131 17.08 1.48 8.61
CA GLY A 131 17.34 0.16 9.18
C GLY A 131 16.30 -0.22 10.24
N GLU A 132 15.95 0.70 11.12
CA GLU A 132 14.94 0.49 12.14
C GLU A 132 13.56 0.26 11.51
N MET A 133 13.19 1.09 10.53
CA MET A 133 11.92 0.95 9.82
C MET A 133 11.80 -0.42 9.16
N VAL A 134 12.82 -0.85 8.44
CA VAL A 134 12.81 -2.15 7.76
C VAL A 134 12.68 -3.28 8.77
N ARG A 135 13.39 -3.20 9.88
CA ARG A 135 13.30 -4.20 10.94
C ARG A 135 11.89 -4.28 11.51
N GLU A 136 11.31 -3.15 11.87
CA GLU A 136 9.98 -3.12 12.49
C GLU A 136 8.88 -3.56 11.52
N VAL A 137 8.93 -3.13 10.26
CA VAL A 137 7.97 -3.53 9.23
C VAL A 137 8.03 -5.04 8.98
N SER A 138 9.22 -5.63 9.07
CA SER A 138 9.45 -7.04 8.78
C SER A 138 9.25 -7.98 9.98
N ARG A 139 9.04 -7.44 11.17
CA ARG A 139 9.02 -8.21 12.41
C ARG A 139 7.99 -9.34 12.42
N ASP A 140 6.78 -9.03 11.98
CA ASP A 140 5.68 -10.02 11.95
C ASP A 140 5.99 -11.19 11.02
N SER A 141 6.54 -10.88 9.85
CA SER A 141 6.88 -11.92 8.88
C SER A 141 7.90 -12.89 9.45
N MET A 142 8.86 -12.39 10.23
CA MET A 142 9.89 -13.22 10.84
C MET A 142 9.34 -14.02 12.01
N SER A 143 8.53 -13.42 12.87
CA SER A 143 7.99 -14.09 14.05
C SER A 143 6.92 -15.12 13.69
N ALA A 144 6.19 -14.92 12.61
CA ALA A 144 5.16 -15.84 12.14
C ALA A 144 5.72 -17.01 11.32
N GLY A 145 7.04 -17.00 11.03
CA GLY A 145 7.68 -18.06 10.24
C GLY A 145 7.21 -18.06 8.79
N PRO A 146 7.16 -19.25 8.15
CA PRO A 146 6.87 -19.32 6.71
C PRO A 146 5.50 -18.82 6.30
N ASN A 147 4.57 -18.69 7.24
CA ASN A 147 3.22 -18.18 7.00
C ASN A 147 3.06 -16.73 7.42
N GLY A 148 4.15 -16.04 7.65
CA GLY A 148 4.14 -14.65 8.06
C GLY A 148 3.51 -13.74 7.02
N ARG A 149 3.07 -12.57 7.48
CA ARG A 149 2.43 -11.58 6.62
C ARG A 149 3.44 -10.92 5.68
N ALA A 150 2.90 -10.36 4.63
CA ALA A 150 3.69 -9.62 3.67
C ALA A 150 4.21 -8.30 4.22
#